data_66cd57716a85dd478fe997b2ecc36507
#
_entry.id   66cd57716a85dd478fe997b2ecc36507
#
_cell.length_a   1.000
_cell.length_b   1.000
_cell.length_c   1.000
_cell.angle_alpha   90.00
_cell.angle_beta   90.00
_cell.angle_gamma   90.00
#
_symmetry.space_group_name_H-M   'P 1'
#
loop_
_entity.id
_entity.type
_entity.pdbx_description
1 polymer ?
#
loop_
_entity_poly.entity_id
_entity_poly.type
_entity_poly.pdbx_seq_one_letter_code
_entity_poly.pdbx_strand_id
1 'polypeptide(L)'
;MGSGSVKGVVRFSVSVPPGLVRDFDGCWRSMGYVNRSKAVHDAFRGFISEYKWAGEAGAEIGGTIVLLYYPDKPGLLNCIVEAQHRFEDVVISSMHIHLTSDKCLEIIAVRGKAERIKGLSLELMTKKGVKQLKFTPIAL
;
A
#
# COMPACT_ATOMS: atom_id res chain seq x y z
N MET A 1 29.92 -4.51 4.13
CA MET A 1 30.11 -5.21 2.84
C MET A 1 29.48 -4.38 1.73
N GLY A 2 30.28 -3.89 0.84
CA GLY A 2 29.84 -3.01 -0.23
C GLY A 2 28.92 -3.74 -1.18
N SER A 3 27.74 -3.17 -1.43
CA SER A 3 26.91 -3.55 -2.56
C SER A 3 27.63 -3.08 -3.82
N GLY A 4 28.36 -3.97 -4.44
CA GLY A 4 28.95 -3.70 -5.75
C GLY A 4 27.80 -3.34 -6.69
N SER A 5 27.81 -2.09 -7.17
CA SER A 5 26.92 -1.65 -8.24
C SER A 5 27.20 -2.52 -9.46
N VAL A 6 26.32 -3.44 -9.78
CA VAL A 6 26.39 -4.19 -11.04
C VAL A 6 26.12 -3.19 -12.16
N LYS A 7 27.19 -2.81 -12.86
CA LYS A 7 27.07 -1.94 -14.03
C LYS A 7 26.54 -2.77 -15.20
N GLY A 8 25.54 -2.26 -15.88
CA GLY A 8 25.00 -2.86 -17.08
C GLY A 8 23.48 -2.98 -17.10
N VAL A 9 22.98 -3.67 -18.11
CA VAL A 9 21.54 -3.87 -18.34
C VAL A 9 21.28 -5.38 -18.45
N VAL A 10 20.28 -5.84 -17.72
CA VAL A 10 19.74 -7.19 -17.86
C VAL A 10 18.46 -7.12 -18.68
N ARG A 11 18.36 -7.94 -19.73
CA ARG A 11 17.14 -8.06 -20.52
C ARG A 11 16.34 -9.28 -20.04
N PHE A 12 15.06 -9.10 -19.83
CA PHE A 12 14.13 -10.19 -19.57
C PHE A 12 12.79 -9.89 -20.24
N SER A 13 12.01 -10.91 -20.48
CA SER A 13 10.68 -10.77 -21.08
C SER A 13 9.60 -11.32 -20.15
N VAL A 14 8.42 -10.74 -20.25
CA VAL A 14 7.25 -11.17 -19.48
C VAL A 14 6.03 -11.10 -20.39
N SER A 15 5.16 -12.11 -20.29
CA SER A 15 3.88 -12.11 -20.99
C SER A 15 2.86 -11.33 -20.16
N VAL A 16 2.19 -10.38 -20.78
CA VAL A 16 1.22 -9.49 -20.12
C VAL A 16 -0.08 -9.52 -20.92
N PRO A 17 -1.24 -9.60 -20.25
CA PRO A 17 -2.52 -9.51 -20.94
C PRO A 17 -2.66 -8.22 -21.74
N PRO A 18 -3.23 -8.27 -22.96
CA PRO A 18 -3.33 -7.09 -23.83
C PRO A 18 -4.03 -5.89 -23.19
N GLY A 19 -5.08 -6.12 -22.41
CA GLY A 19 -5.79 -5.05 -21.69
C GLY A 19 -4.90 -4.32 -20.71
N LEU A 20 -4.09 -5.05 -19.94
CA LEU A 20 -3.18 -4.48 -18.95
C LEU A 20 -2.08 -3.64 -19.62
N VAL A 21 -1.53 -4.11 -20.74
CA VAL A 21 -0.54 -3.32 -21.50
C VAL A 21 -1.17 -2.04 -22.03
N ARG A 22 -2.38 -2.10 -22.56
CA ARG A 22 -3.10 -0.95 -23.07
C ARG A 22 -3.34 0.10 -21.99
N ASP A 23 -3.80 -0.32 -20.83
CA ASP A 23 -4.02 0.56 -19.69
C ASP A 23 -2.71 1.19 -19.21
N PHE A 24 -1.67 0.41 -19.09
CA PHE A 24 -0.34 0.89 -18.71
C PHE A 24 0.20 1.91 -19.72
N ASP A 25 0.08 1.63 -21.03
CA ASP A 25 0.52 2.54 -22.08
C ASP A 25 -0.27 3.86 -22.07
N GLY A 26 -1.56 3.80 -21.78
CA GLY A 26 -2.39 4.98 -21.61
C GLY A 26 -1.93 5.85 -20.44
N CYS A 27 -1.60 5.22 -19.31
CA CYS A 27 -1.14 5.91 -18.12
C CYS A 27 0.21 6.62 -18.34
N TRP A 28 1.22 5.90 -18.78
CA TRP A 28 2.56 6.51 -18.91
C TRP A 28 2.61 7.61 -19.97
N ARG A 29 1.83 7.49 -21.06
CA ARG A 29 1.72 8.56 -22.05
C ARG A 29 1.08 9.81 -21.48
N SER A 30 -0.01 9.67 -20.73
CA SER A 30 -0.70 10.80 -20.11
C SER A 30 0.15 11.47 -19.02
N MET A 31 1.05 10.73 -18.39
CA MET A 31 2.00 11.25 -17.40
C MET A 31 3.22 11.95 -18.03
N GLY A 32 3.36 11.92 -19.34
CA GLY A 32 4.46 12.58 -20.04
C GLY A 32 5.78 11.79 -20.11
N TYR A 33 5.73 10.48 -19.87
CA TYR A 33 6.93 9.66 -20.03
C TYR A 33 7.37 9.61 -21.50
N VAL A 34 8.68 9.59 -21.72
CA VAL A 34 9.28 9.56 -23.06
C VAL A 34 9.06 8.23 -23.77
N ASN A 35 9.09 7.14 -23.02
CA ASN A 35 8.90 5.80 -23.56
C ASN A 35 8.45 4.80 -22.49
N ARG A 36 8.00 3.64 -22.95
CA ARG A 36 7.54 2.55 -22.07
C ARG A 36 8.64 2.07 -21.13
N SER A 37 9.86 1.96 -21.60
CA SER A 37 10.98 1.45 -20.80
C SER A 37 11.21 2.29 -19.53
N LYS A 38 11.19 3.60 -19.64
CA LYS A 38 11.33 4.51 -18.50
C LYS A 38 10.19 4.34 -17.51
N ALA A 39 8.96 4.22 -17.99
CA ALA A 39 7.79 3.99 -17.16
C ALA A 39 7.86 2.64 -16.42
N VAL A 40 8.33 1.58 -17.09
CA VAL A 40 8.54 0.27 -16.48
C VAL A 40 9.62 0.34 -15.39
N HIS A 41 10.73 1.03 -15.63
CA HIS A 41 11.77 1.21 -14.62
C HIS A 41 11.21 1.90 -13.37
N ASP A 42 10.42 2.94 -13.55
CA ASP A 42 9.84 3.67 -12.43
C ASP A 42 8.78 2.83 -11.69
N ALA A 43 8.00 2.04 -12.42
CA ALA A 43 7.07 1.07 -11.81
C ALA A 43 7.81 0.02 -10.97
N PHE A 44 8.94 -0.49 -11.44
CA PHE A 44 9.80 -1.41 -10.67
C PHE A 44 10.33 -0.75 -9.41
N ARG A 45 10.83 0.49 -9.52
CA ARG A 45 11.32 1.23 -8.35
C ARG A 45 10.23 1.46 -7.32
N GLY A 46 9.03 1.82 -7.77
CA GLY A 46 7.86 1.97 -6.92
C GLY A 46 7.52 0.68 -6.17
N PHE A 47 7.44 -0.43 -6.89
CA PHE A 47 7.16 -1.75 -6.31
C PHE A 47 8.22 -2.15 -5.27
N ILE A 48 9.50 -1.95 -5.60
CA ILE A 48 10.61 -2.26 -4.68
C ILE A 48 10.56 -1.37 -3.44
N SER A 49 10.27 -0.09 -3.61
CA SER A 49 10.17 0.86 -2.48
C SER A 49 9.04 0.47 -1.54
N GLU A 50 7.88 0.08 -2.07
CA GLU A 50 6.77 -0.41 -1.27
C GLU A 50 7.13 -1.69 -0.48
N TYR A 51 7.95 -2.55 -1.05
CA TYR A 51 8.40 -3.77 -0.38
C TYR A 51 9.47 -3.49 0.69
N LYS A 52 10.44 -2.62 0.38
CA LYS A 52 11.60 -2.38 1.25
C LYS A 52 11.25 -1.77 2.60
N TRP A 53 10.30 -0.84 2.66
CA TRP A 53 9.90 -0.26 3.94
C TRP A 53 9.39 -1.32 4.93
N ALA A 54 8.79 -2.39 4.40
CA ALA A 54 8.27 -3.50 5.17
C ALA A 54 9.35 -4.51 5.61
N GLY A 55 10.57 -4.40 5.08
CA GLY A 55 11.64 -5.39 5.23
C GLY A 55 12.76 -5.02 6.21
N GLU A 56 12.88 -3.76 6.63
CA GLU A 56 13.90 -3.36 7.59
C GLU A 56 13.43 -3.65 9.03
N ALA A 57 13.96 -4.74 9.60
CA ALA A 57 13.64 -5.13 10.97
C ALA A 57 13.96 -4.01 11.96
N GLY A 58 12.97 -3.65 12.77
CA GLY A 58 13.12 -2.62 13.80
C GLY A 58 13.05 -1.17 13.31
N ALA A 59 12.86 -0.93 12.00
CA ALA A 59 12.69 0.42 11.47
C ALA A 59 11.43 1.06 12.04
N GLU A 60 11.56 2.31 12.50
CA GLU A 60 10.44 3.12 12.94
C GLU A 60 9.98 4.01 11.78
N ILE A 61 8.71 3.93 11.44
CA ILE A 61 8.11 4.67 10.34
C ILE A 61 6.80 5.34 10.77
N GLY A 62 6.39 6.34 10.02
CA GLY A 62 5.06 6.92 10.10
C GLY A 62 4.30 6.68 8.79
N GLY A 63 3.04 7.05 8.77
CA GLY A 63 2.25 6.99 7.55
C GLY A 63 0.77 6.92 7.79
N THR A 64 0.04 6.60 6.73
CA THR A 64 -1.41 6.45 6.78
C THR A 64 -1.83 5.12 6.16
N ILE A 65 -2.75 4.44 6.84
CA ILE A 65 -3.50 3.33 6.28
C ILE A 65 -4.85 3.89 5.84
N VAL A 66 -5.21 3.66 4.59
CA VAL A 66 -6.51 4.04 4.04
C VAL A 66 -7.24 2.77 3.65
N LEU A 67 -8.41 2.56 4.19
CA LEU A 67 -9.21 1.41 3.84
C LEU A 67 -10.62 1.80 3.41
N LEU A 68 -11.09 1.15 2.36
CA LEU A 68 -12.43 1.27 1.82
C LEU A 68 -13.20 0.01 2.16
N TYR A 69 -14.37 0.14 2.76
CA TYR A 69 -15.15 -1.01 3.20
C TYR A 69 -16.66 -0.76 3.16
N TYR A 70 -17.40 -1.87 3.24
CA TYR A 70 -18.87 -1.86 3.31
C TYR A 70 -19.30 -1.91 4.78
N PRO A 71 -19.83 -0.80 5.34
CA PRO A 71 -20.14 -0.73 6.77
C PRO A 71 -21.33 -1.60 7.20
N ASP A 72 -22.16 -2.02 6.26
CA ASP A 72 -23.30 -2.89 6.50
C ASP A 72 -22.95 -4.36 6.67
N LYS A 73 -21.70 -4.75 6.42
CA LYS A 73 -21.27 -6.13 6.70
C LYS A 73 -21.31 -6.42 8.20
N PRO A 74 -22.01 -7.48 8.63
CA PRO A 74 -22.17 -7.79 10.05
C PRO A 74 -20.83 -7.91 10.78
N GLY A 75 -20.67 -7.16 11.86
CA GLY A 75 -19.50 -7.20 12.73
C GLY A 75 -18.24 -6.49 12.20
N LEU A 76 -18.25 -5.99 10.98
CA LEU A 76 -17.04 -5.41 10.37
C LEU A 76 -16.56 -4.14 11.10
N LEU A 77 -17.46 -3.21 11.43
CA LEU A 77 -17.11 -2.00 12.17
C LEU A 77 -16.44 -2.33 13.50
N ASN A 78 -17.00 -3.27 14.25
CA ASN A 78 -16.40 -3.72 15.51
C ASN A 78 -15.02 -4.34 15.30
N CYS A 79 -14.85 -5.16 14.26
CA CYS A 79 -13.55 -5.75 13.93
C CYS A 79 -12.51 -4.67 13.61
N ILE A 80 -12.87 -3.63 12.89
CA ILE A 80 -11.97 -2.51 12.57
C ILE A 80 -11.57 -1.75 13.83
N VAL A 81 -12.52 -1.47 14.70
CA VAL A 81 -12.26 -0.77 15.99
C VAL A 81 -11.39 -1.64 16.90
N GLU A 82 -11.71 -2.91 17.05
CA GLU A 82 -10.94 -3.85 17.87
C GLU A 82 -9.50 -4.03 17.35
N ALA A 83 -9.32 -4.09 16.04
CA ALA A 83 -7.99 -4.15 15.43
C ALA A 83 -7.17 -2.90 15.80
N GLN A 84 -7.75 -1.72 15.72
CA GLN A 84 -7.08 -0.49 16.11
C GLN A 84 -6.70 -0.50 17.60
N HIS A 85 -7.55 -1.02 18.46
CA HIS A 85 -7.23 -1.16 19.90
C HIS A 85 -6.09 -2.14 20.17
N ARG A 86 -6.05 -3.27 19.46
CA ARG A 86 -4.94 -4.22 19.60
C ARG A 86 -3.61 -3.66 19.14
N PHE A 87 -3.62 -2.68 18.26
CA PHE A 87 -2.42 -2.01 17.73
C PHE A 87 -2.29 -0.56 18.20
N GLU A 88 -2.80 -0.27 19.41
CA GLU A 88 -2.75 1.07 19.99
C GLU A 88 -1.33 1.62 20.15
N ASP A 89 -0.34 0.74 20.20
CA ASP A 89 1.07 1.10 20.23
C ASP A 89 1.54 1.80 18.93
N VAL A 90 0.85 1.60 17.82
CA VAL A 90 1.21 2.22 16.54
C VAL A 90 0.11 3.13 15.97
N VAL A 91 -1.12 3.00 16.41
CA VAL A 91 -2.22 3.85 15.96
C VAL A 91 -2.22 5.17 16.70
N ILE A 92 -2.11 6.28 15.98
CA ILE A 92 -2.13 7.62 16.57
C ILE A 92 -3.56 8.16 16.61
N SER A 93 -4.25 8.10 15.47
CA SER A 93 -5.63 8.57 15.33
C SER A 93 -6.28 7.93 14.12
N SER A 94 -7.59 7.98 14.05
CA SER A 94 -8.33 7.54 12.89
C SER A 94 -9.47 8.49 12.55
N MET A 95 -9.83 8.51 11.27
CA MET A 95 -10.92 9.29 10.74
C MET A 95 -11.86 8.38 9.97
N HIS A 96 -13.13 8.43 10.30
CA HIS A 96 -14.19 7.68 9.65
C HIS A 96 -14.97 8.60 8.73
N ILE A 97 -15.10 8.23 7.46
CA ILE A 97 -15.75 9.04 6.45
C ILE A 97 -16.80 8.20 5.72
N HIS A 98 -18.03 8.69 5.70
CA HIS A 98 -19.06 8.16 4.79
C HIS A 98 -18.78 8.65 3.38
N LEU A 99 -18.20 7.78 2.54
CA LEU A 99 -17.76 8.17 1.21
C LEU A 99 -18.89 8.15 0.18
N THR A 100 -19.71 7.10 0.24
CA THR A 100 -20.92 6.93 -0.59
C THR A 100 -22.06 6.38 0.28
N SER A 101 -23.22 6.14 -0.31
CA SER A 101 -24.37 5.57 0.41
C SER A 101 -24.10 4.18 1.00
N ASP A 102 -23.16 3.42 0.40
CA ASP A 102 -22.87 2.02 0.75
C ASP A 102 -21.40 1.76 1.13
N LYS A 103 -20.55 2.77 1.10
CA LYS A 103 -19.10 2.62 1.36
C LYS A 103 -18.59 3.67 2.31
N CYS A 104 -17.74 3.22 3.22
CA CYS A 104 -16.99 4.07 4.15
C CYS A 104 -15.50 3.99 3.88
N LEU A 105 -14.83 5.08 4.19
CA LEU A 105 -13.39 5.21 4.17
C LEU A 105 -12.91 5.39 5.61
N GLU A 106 -11.91 4.61 6.01
CA GLU A 106 -11.19 4.80 7.26
C GLU A 106 -9.79 5.25 6.92
N ILE A 107 -9.35 6.34 7.56
CA ILE A 107 -7.97 6.83 7.45
C ILE A 107 -7.34 6.71 8.83
N ILE A 108 -6.28 5.90 8.94
CA ILE A 108 -5.61 5.61 10.20
C ILE A 108 -4.20 6.18 10.12
N ALA A 109 -3.89 7.16 10.96
CA ALA A 109 -2.55 7.68 11.11
C ALA A 109 -1.76 6.73 12.03
N VAL A 110 -0.60 6.29 11.58
CA VAL A 110 0.24 5.32 12.28
C VAL A 110 1.67 5.81 12.42
N ARG A 111 2.31 5.38 13.51
CA ARG A 111 3.73 5.58 13.76
C ARG A 111 4.23 4.46 14.65
N GLY A 112 5.36 3.89 14.32
CA GLY A 112 5.99 2.85 15.13
C GLY A 112 6.79 1.88 14.29
N LYS A 113 7.00 0.69 14.84
CA LYS A 113 7.75 -0.34 14.15
C LYS A 113 7.03 -0.84 12.91
N ALA A 114 7.77 -0.94 11.81
CA ALA A 114 7.24 -1.35 10.52
C ALA A 114 6.50 -2.70 10.59
N GLU A 115 7.02 -3.66 11.33
CA GLU A 115 6.38 -4.98 11.50
C GLU A 115 4.99 -4.87 12.15
N ARG A 116 4.84 -3.98 13.14
CA ARG A 116 3.56 -3.79 13.82
C ARG A 116 2.53 -3.16 12.88
N ILE A 117 2.94 -2.14 12.11
CA ILE A 117 2.07 -1.49 11.13
C ILE A 117 1.67 -2.47 10.02
N LYS A 118 2.61 -3.30 9.56
CA LYS A 118 2.32 -4.37 8.60
C LYS A 118 1.32 -5.37 9.17
N GLY A 119 1.48 -5.77 10.42
CA GLY A 119 0.54 -6.65 11.11
C GLY A 119 -0.89 -6.10 11.14
N LEU A 120 -1.04 -4.82 11.48
CA LEU A 120 -2.34 -4.14 11.45
C LEU A 120 -2.94 -4.11 10.03
N SER A 121 -2.14 -3.75 9.05
CA SER A 121 -2.57 -3.71 7.65
C SER A 121 -3.07 -5.06 7.16
N LEU A 122 -2.33 -6.13 7.45
CA LEU A 122 -2.72 -7.49 7.06
C LEU A 122 -4.01 -7.94 7.77
N GLU A 123 -4.14 -7.64 9.05
CA GLU A 123 -5.35 -7.98 9.80
C GLU A 123 -6.59 -7.28 9.23
N LEU A 124 -6.48 -6.00 8.93
CA LEU A 124 -7.59 -5.23 8.34
C LEU A 124 -7.91 -5.69 6.91
N MET A 125 -6.89 -5.92 6.09
CA MET A 125 -7.06 -6.30 4.69
C MET A 125 -7.76 -7.64 4.51
N THR A 126 -7.57 -8.57 5.45
CA THR A 126 -8.18 -9.91 5.39
C THR A 126 -9.63 -9.96 5.85
N LYS A 127 -10.17 -8.87 6.39
CA LYS A 127 -11.57 -8.85 6.86
C LYS A 127 -12.54 -8.83 5.69
N LYS A 128 -13.56 -9.70 5.77
CA LYS A 128 -14.63 -9.73 4.77
C LYS A 128 -15.42 -8.41 4.80
N GLY A 129 -15.58 -7.81 3.64
CA GLY A 129 -16.21 -6.50 3.50
C GLY A 129 -15.24 -5.34 3.34
N VAL A 130 -13.95 -5.55 3.58
CA VAL A 130 -12.90 -4.61 3.19
C VAL A 130 -12.63 -4.78 1.70
N LYS A 131 -12.89 -3.73 0.94
CA LYS A 131 -12.77 -3.74 -0.51
C LYS A 131 -11.35 -3.45 -0.97
N GLN A 132 -10.68 -2.51 -0.30
CA GLN A 132 -9.35 -2.07 -0.65
C GLN A 132 -8.66 -1.50 0.59
N LEU A 133 -7.36 -1.74 0.70
CA LEU A 133 -6.51 -1.14 1.70
C LEU A 133 -5.23 -0.66 1.02
N LYS A 134 -4.81 0.56 1.34
CA LYS A 134 -3.52 1.12 0.97
C LYS A 134 -2.79 1.65 2.19
N PHE A 135 -1.50 1.40 2.25
CA PHE A 135 -0.61 2.02 3.21
C PHE A 135 0.38 2.92 2.48
N THR A 136 0.51 4.16 2.96
CA THR A 136 1.50 5.12 2.46
C THR A 136 2.53 5.37 3.56
N PRO A 137 3.74 4.82 3.44
CA PRO A 137 4.79 5.04 4.41
C PRO A 137 5.42 6.42 4.25
N ILE A 138 5.86 6.97 5.39
CA ILE A 138 6.65 8.20 5.45
C ILE A 138 7.88 7.91 6.30
N ALA A 139 9.06 8.17 5.74
CA ALA A 139 10.30 8.05 6.50
C ALA A 139 10.36 9.12 7.59
N LEU A 140 10.79 8.73 8.79
CA LEU A 140 10.98 9.61 9.94
C LEU A 140 12.44 10.03 10.10
#